data_a467a918961833758dbd8103cb226fc0
#
_entry.id   a467a918961833758dbd8103cb226fc0
#
_cell.length_a   1.000
_cell.length_b   1.000
_cell.length_c   1.000
_cell.angle_alpha   90.00
_cell.angle_beta   90.00
_cell.angle_gamma   90.00
#
_symmetry.space_group_name_H-M   'P 1'
#
loop_
_entity.id
_entity.type
_entity.pdbx_description
1 polymer ?
#
loop_
_entity_poly.entity_id
_entity_poly.type
_entity_poly.pdbx_seq_one_letter_code
_entity_poly.pdbx_strand_id
1 'polypeptide(L)'
;MAQLAGLIVAVMVLTAGSVAAQDARGVLQAAAETLGVTNMTSIQYSGTGWIGAVGQNFAPDQDWPRFELASYTRTIDFGTSSSKEEMVIREDGYPTRGGGAAPVLGERRGWPVRGEQRRTLLVSGTRAWNILEGGAVVPLPAASEQRMLEILLTPHGFLKGAMSSNVTAVTRNEYGGRVTVISFMALGRFRVNGTITEQNLVERVQTWLPNPVVGDMYYETVYTDYQDIGGMQFPMRWHQHKDFDDGAHEPNVSAGQHSFGLETITDVRVNVSGAALTVPDSVQNAPVPPVRVETEQLADGVWLVAGGSHNSVVVEFSDYITVIEAPLNEERSLAVIEEAMKLVPNKPIRFIVNTHHHWDHLGGLRTYVHEGATVVTHEGNRPYYQEVLRARPWLLEPDRFSLYPPEEWSEGYIFETVREKYIFGDETRLVELHHVQGLNHVAGMLIAYFPKEQFVVEADLYTPPAPGTQVPDAPNPRNRILYQNLQRLNLNVETIVPIHGRPGPMSAFVELM
;
A
#
# COMPACT_ATOMS: atom_id res chain seq x y z
N MET A 1 -55.91 15.54 -17.32
CA MET A 1 -55.46 15.26 -15.92
C MET A 1 -54.08 14.60 -15.84
N ALA A 2 -53.64 13.82 -16.81
CA ALA A 2 -52.29 13.19 -16.78
C ALA A 2 -51.11 14.16 -16.98
N GLN A 3 -51.29 15.29 -17.71
CA GLN A 3 -50.22 16.28 -17.91
C GLN A 3 -49.97 17.18 -16.68
N LEU A 4 -50.95 17.41 -15.83
CA LEU A 4 -50.81 18.20 -14.61
C LEU A 4 -50.04 17.42 -13.52
N ALA A 5 -50.20 16.07 -13.45
CA ALA A 5 -49.50 15.23 -12.50
C ALA A 5 -48.00 15.13 -12.76
N GLY A 6 -47.59 15.13 -14.06
CA GLY A 6 -46.18 15.10 -14.44
C GLY A 6 -45.41 16.40 -14.09
N LEU A 7 -46.08 17.55 -14.16
CA LEU A 7 -45.47 18.84 -13.83
C LEU A 7 -45.27 19.04 -12.32
N ILE A 8 -46.19 18.49 -11.49
CA ILE A 8 -46.08 18.55 -10.01
C ILE A 8 -44.93 17.71 -9.51
N VAL A 9 -44.71 16.51 -10.08
CA VAL A 9 -43.59 15.61 -9.68
C VAL A 9 -42.24 16.21 -10.08
N ALA A 10 -42.14 16.81 -11.28
CA ALA A 10 -40.89 17.47 -11.74
C ALA A 10 -40.55 18.70 -10.88
N VAL A 11 -41.55 19.51 -10.47
CA VAL A 11 -41.35 20.67 -9.60
C VAL A 11 -40.97 20.25 -8.17
N MET A 12 -41.53 19.17 -7.63
CA MET A 12 -41.16 18.67 -6.30
C MET A 12 -39.71 18.09 -6.27
N VAL A 13 -39.25 17.42 -7.32
CA VAL A 13 -37.88 16.92 -7.39
C VAL A 13 -36.87 18.07 -7.51
N LEU A 14 -37.19 19.13 -8.26
CA LEU A 14 -36.35 20.32 -8.39
C LEU A 14 -36.30 21.16 -7.09
N THR A 15 -37.38 21.24 -6.34
CA THR A 15 -37.42 21.95 -5.06
C THR A 15 -36.74 21.16 -3.92
N ALA A 16 -36.87 19.85 -3.89
CA ALA A 16 -36.17 19.01 -2.91
C ALA A 16 -34.65 19.06 -3.10
N GLY A 17 -34.14 19.03 -4.34
CA GLY A 17 -32.72 19.17 -4.65
C GLY A 17 -32.16 20.54 -4.25
N SER A 18 -32.93 21.62 -4.38
CA SER A 18 -32.48 22.98 -4.01
C SER A 18 -32.43 23.19 -2.48
N VAL A 19 -33.35 22.60 -1.74
CA VAL A 19 -33.37 22.68 -0.26
C VAL A 19 -32.21 21.87 0.35
N ALA A 20 -31.95 20.66 -0.14
CA ALA A 20 -30.83 19.84 0.33
C ALA A 20 -29.46 20.49 0.05
N ALA A 21 -29.30 21.15 -1.10
CA ALA A 21 -28.07 21.88 -1.44
C ALA A 21 -27.90 23.16 -0.60
N GLN A 22 -28.99 23.80 -0.20
CA GLN A 22 -28.95 24.97 0.69
C GLN A 22 -28.61 24.58 2.14
N ASP A 23 -29.14 23.46 2.63
CA ASP A 23 -28.79 22.87 3.93
C ASP A 23 -27.29 22.46 3.97
N ALA A 24 -26.77 21.84 2.91
CA ALA A 24 -25.36 21.47 2.80
C ALA A 24 -24.42 22.66 2.95
N ARG A 25 -24.74 23.77 2.27
CA ARG A 25 -23.93 24.99 2.33
C ARG A 25 -23.97 25.64 3.71
N GLY A 26 -25.11 25.62 4.39
CA GLY A 26 -25.24 26.13 5.75
C GLY A 26 -24.38 25.35 6.75
N VAL A 27 -24.38 24.03 6.66
CA VAL A 27 -23.52 23.15 7.50
C VAL A 27 -22.04 23.39 7.21
N LEU A 28 -21.65 23.47 5.91
CA LEU A 28 -20.28 23.77 5.53
C LEU A 28 -19.81 25.13 6.05
N GLN A 29 -20.63 26.17 5.93
CA GLN A 29 -20.30 27.50 6.39
C GLN A 29 -20.09 27.51 7.92
N ALA A 30 -20.99 26.88 8.68
CA ALA A 30 -20.88 26.80 10.13
C ALA A 30 -19.61 26.02 10.57
N ALA A 31 -19.30 24.91 9.90
CA ALA A 31 -18.08 24.16 10.16
C ALA A 31 -16.82 24.94 9.79
N ALA A 32 -16.85 25.68 8.65
CA ALA A 32 -15.72 26.52 8.24
C ALA A 32 -15.45 27.67 9.22
N GLU A 33 -16.49 28.25 9.80
CA GLU A 33 -16.37 29.26 10.86
C GLU A 33 -15.81 28.65 12.13
N THR A 34 -16.33 27.50 12.57
CA THR A 34 -15.88 26.78 13.77
C THR A 34 -14.39 26.38 13.67
N LEU A 35 -13.94 25.90 12.52
CA LEU A 35 -12.56 25.50 12.29
C LEU A 35 -11.66 26.63 11.75
N GLY A 36 -12.15 27.86 11.66
CA GLY A 36 -11.36 29.02 11.26
C GLY A 36 -10.85 28.97 9.81
N VAL A 37 -11.50 28.19 8.92
CA VAL A 37 -10.99 27.87 7.57
C VAL A 37 -11.05 29.07 6.62
N THR A 38 -11.98 30.00 6.81
CA THR A 38 -12.30 31.07 5.85
C THR A 38 -11.10 31.94 5.47
N ASN A 39 -10.28 32.34 6.45
CA ASN A 39 -9.11 33.19 6.25
C ASN A 39 -7.78 32.42 6.33
N MET A 40 -7.83 31.10 6.35
CA MET A 40 -6.66 30.23 6.44
C MET A 40 -6.06 30.01 5.05
N THR A 41 -4.83 30.43 4.81
CA THR A 41 -4.07 30.16 3.59
C THR A 41 -3.18 28.94 3.73
N SER A 42 -2.66 28.70 4.95
CA SER A 42 -1.80 27.57 5.25
C SER A 42 -1.93 27.15 6.71
N ILE A 43 -1.52 25.92 7.01
CA ILE A 43 -1.45 25.39 8.36
C ILE A 43 -0.19 24.54 8.52
N GLN A 44 0.42 24.62 9.70
CA GLN A 44 1.49 23.72 10.12
C GLN A 44 1.13 23.16 11.49
N TYR A 45 1.37 21.88 11.67
CA TYR A 45 1.23 21.22 12.96
C TYR A 45 2.34 20.20 13.17
N SER A 46 2.72 20.03 14.44
CA SER A 46 3.76 19.09 14.86
C SER A 46 3.28 18.21 15.99
N GLY A 47 3.83 17.02 16.08
CA GLY A 47 3.44 16.06 17.10
C GLY A 47 4.24 14.77 17.06
N THR A 48 3.75 13.78 17.80
CA THR A 48 4.30 12.42 17.90
C THR A 48 3.19 11.39 17.80
N GLY A 49 3.54 10.15 17.49
CA GLY A 49 2.57 9.08 17.34
C GLY A 49 3.21 7.80 16.83
N TRP A 50 2.56 7.17 15.86
CA TRP A 50 3.03 5.94 15.24
C TRP A 50 2.62 5.85 13.76
N ILE A 51 3.33 5.02 13.01
CA ILE A 51 3.04 4.70 11.61
C ILE A 51 3.05 3.20 11.40
N GLY A 52 2.07 2.65 10.66
CA GLY A 52 1.98 1.26 10.29
C GLY A 52 2.68 0.98 8.96
N ALA A 53 3.31 -0.19 8.84
CA ALA A 53 3.80 -0.70 7.55
C ALA A 53 2.65 -1.41 6.82
N VAL A 54 1.92 -0.65 6.01
CA VAL A 54 0.73 -1.13 5.29
C VAL A 54 1.05 -2.32 4.39
N GLY A 55 0.25 -3.40 4.52
CA GLY A 55 0.42 -4.62 3.72
C GLY A 55 1.59 -5.51 4.13
N GLN A 56 2.21 -5.26 5.31
CA GLN A 56 3.43 -5.93 5.77
C GLN A 56 3.21 -6.75 7.07
N ASN A 57 2.01 -7.24 7.29
CA ASN A 57 1.66 -8.02 8.48
C ASN A 57 2.41 -9.36 8.56
N PHE A 58 2.67 -9.82 9.78
CA PHE A 58 3.35 -11.09 10.03
C PHE A 58 2.52 -12.30 9.57
N ALA A 59 1.23 -12.28 9.84
CA ALA A 59 0.25 -13.23 9.32
C ALA A 59 -0.95 -12.46 8.76
N PRO A 60 -1.68 -13.01 7.78
CA PRO A 60 -2.77 -12.30 7.11
C PRO A 60 -3.85 -11.74 8.02
N ASP A 61 -4.07 -12.36 9.18
CA ASP A 61 -5.07 -12.02 10.19
C ASP A 61 -4.54 -11.10 11.30
N GLN A 62 -3.29 -10.62 11.19
CA GLN A 62 -2.67 -9.74 12.18
C GLN A 62 -2.60 -8.29 11.70
N ASP A 63 -2.51 -7.38 12.66
CA ASP A 63 -2.29 -5.97 12.40
C ASP A 63 -0.96 -5.70 11.67
N TRP A 64 -0.90 -4.60 10.96
CA TRP A 64 0.35 -4.11 10.39
C TRP A 64 1.36 -3.74 11.46
N PRO A 65 2.66 -4.02 11.24
CA PRO A 65 3.70 -3.61 12.17
C PRO A 65 3.70 -2.10 12.38
N ARG A 66 3.79 -1.67 13.64
CA ARG A 66 3.84 -0.26 14.02
C ARG A 66 5.26 0.16 14.35
N PHE A 67 5.57 1.39 13.97
CA PHE A 67 6.82 2.07 14.29
C PHE A 67 6.49 3.36 15.03
N GLU A 68 7.37 3.77 15.95
CA GLU A 68 7.22 5.04 16.63
C GLU A 68 7.48 6.20 15.66
N LEU A 69 6.59 7.17 15.66
CA LEU A 69 6.73 8.45 15.02
C LEU A 69 7.27 9.43 16.06
N ALA A 70 8.61 9.43 16.22
CA ALA A 70 9.31 10.19 17.26
C ALA A 70 9.17 11.70 17.06
N SER A 71 9.03 12.15 15.83
CA SER A 71 8.62 13.50 15.49
C SER A 71 7.87 13.51 14.16
N TYR A 72 6.91 14.40 14.06
CA TYR A 72 6.15 14.65 12.84
C TYR A 72 5.86 16.14 12.72
N THR A 73 6.08 16.70 11.55
CA THR A 73 5.65 18.05 11.19
C THR A 73 5.06 18.03 9.81
N ARG A 74 3.83 18.54 9.67
CA ARG A 74 3.19 18.72 8.37
C ARG A 74 2.89 20.19 8.14
N THR A 75 3.29 20.71 6.99
CA THR A 75 2.93 22.03 6.50
C THR A 75 2.08 21.88 5.26
N ILE A 76 0.92 22.52 5.23
CA ILE A 76 0.00 22.54 4.09
C ILE A 76 -0.23 23.98 3.66
N ASP A 77 -0.05 24.25 2.36
CA ASP A 77 -0.49 25.48 1.72
C ASP A 77 -1.70 25.18 0.82
N PHE A 78 -2.82 25.73 1.17
CA PHE A 78 -4.08 25.50 0.47
C PHE A 78 -4.19 26.30 -0.85
N GLY A 79 -3.43 27.40 -0.98
CA GLY A 79 -3.44 28.23 -2.19
C GLY A 79 -2.75 27.54 -3.36
N THR A 80 -1.64 26.85 -3.10
CA THR A 80 -0.88 26.09 -4.10
C THR A 80 -1.20 24.62 -4.10
N SER A 81 -2.09 24.16 -3.21
CA SER A 81 -2.38 22.75 -3.00
C SER A 81 -1.08 21.96 -2.77
N SER A 82 -0.27 22.40 -1.82
CA SER A 82 1.01 21.78 -1.51
C SER A 82 1.09 21.30 -0.06
N SER A 83 1.85 20.24 0.16
CA SER A 83 2.11 19.69 1.48
C SER A 83 3.56 19.22 1.60
N LYS A 84 4.16 19.49 2.75
CA LYS A 84 5.45 18.95 3.18
C LYS A 84 5.25 18.22 4.49
N GLU A 85 5.67 16.96 4.54
CA GLU A 85 5.70 16.13 5.74
C GLU A 85 7.14 15.79 6.09
N GLU A 86 7.54 16.08 7.30
CA GLU A 86 8.84 15.76 7.87
C GLU A 86 8.63 14.85 9.06
N MET A 87 9.25 13.68 9.04
CA MET A 87 9.08 12.69 10.10
C MET A 87 10.38 11.99 10.48
N VAL A 88 10.49 11.66 11.74
CA VAL A 88 11.50 10.76 12.28
C VAL A 88 10.79 9.51 12.78
N ILE A 89 11.12 8.39 12.14
CA ILE A 89 10.57 7.07 12.43
C ILE A 89 11.66 6.25 13.11
N ARG A 90 11.30 5.56 14.17
CA ARG A 90 12.18 4.60 14.83
C ARG A 90 11.42 3.36 15.23
N GLU A 91 12.15 2.33 15.55
CA GLU A 91 11.57 1.11 16.06
C GLU A 91 10.81 1.40 17.37
N ASP A 92 9.58 0.91 17.46
CA ASP A 92 8.83 0.92 18.71
C ASP A 92 9.48 -0.06 19.69
N GLY A 93 9.48 0.26 20.98
CA GLY A 93 10.01 -0.63 22.03
C GLY A 93 9.23 -1.95 22.19
N TYR A 94 8.18 -2.16 21.41
CA TYR A 94 7.39 -3.39 21.35
C TYR A 94 7.96 -4.32 20.28
N PRO A 95 8.13 -5.62 20.52
CA PRO A 95 8.64 -6.55 19.51
C PRO A 95 7.64 -6.67 18.37
N THR A 96 7.89 -5.94 17.32
CA THR A 96 7.07 -5.90 16.13
C THR A 96 7.41 -7.11 15.24
N ARG A 97 6.39 -7.80 14.73
CA ARG A 97 6.52 -8.83 13.71
C ARG A 97 5.98 -8.31 12.40
N GLY A 98 6.56 -8.76 11.29
CA GLY A 98 6.13 -8.36 9.95
C GLY A 98 7.22 -7.68 9.15
N GLY A 99 6.85 -7.17 7.99
CA GLY A 99 7.74 -6.40 7.13
C GLY A 99 8.17 -5.10 7.79
N GLY A 100 9.45 -4.77 7.66
CA GLY A 100 10.01 -3.61 8.31
C GLY A 100 10.27 -3.77 9.82
N ALA A 101 9.81 -4.85 10.44
CA ALA A 101 10.02 -5.12 11.86
C ALA A 101 11.45 -5.59 12.17
N ALA A 102 11.86 -5.36 13.43
CA ALA A 102 13.11 -5.93 13.93
C ALA A 102 13.04 -7.46 13.98
N PRO A 103 14.11 -8.14 13.61
CA PRO A 103 14.21 -9.55 13.86
C PRO A 103 14.27 -9.82 15.37
N VAL A 104 13.62 -10.89 15.77
CA VAL A 104 13.53 -11.30 17.19
C VAL A 104 14.88 -11.67 17.77
N LEU A 105 14.96 -11.65 19.07
CA LEU A 105 16.04 -12.07 19.97
C LEU A 105 17.03 -10.98 20.36
N GLY A 106 16.52 -9.93 21.00
CA GLY A 106 17.37 -8.98 21.75
C GLY A 106 18.17 -7.99 20.93
N GLU A 107 18.12 -8.08 19.62
CA GLU A 107 18.73 -7.13 18.71
C GLU A 107 17.67 -6.11 18.24
N ARG A 108 17.70 -4.93 18.84
CA ARG A 108 16.77 -3.81 18.54
C ARG A 108 17.05 -3.13 17.21
N ARG A 109 17.46 -3.84 16.16
CA ARG A 109 17.83 -3.26 14.88
C ARG A 109 17.17 -4.03 13.74
N GLY A 110 15.95 -3.62 13.44
CA GLY A 110 15.18 -4.17 12.34
C GLY A 110 15.57 -3.60 10.98
N TRP A 111 15.41 -4.38 9.95
CA TRP A 111 15.39 -3.94 8.58
C TRP A 111 13.92 -3.77 8.15
N PRO A 112 13.53 -2.67 7.44
CA PRO A 112 14.36 -1.55 6.98
C PRO A 112 14.60 -0.46 8.03
N VAL A 113 13.97 -0.50 9.22
CA VAL A 113 14.14 0.53 10.24
C VAL A 113 15.28 0.16 11.17
N ARG A 114 16.44 0.79 10.98
CA ARG A 114 17.59 0.72 11.88
C ARG A 114 17.82 2.06 12.52
N GLY A 115 17.66 2.16 13.85
CA GLY A 115 17.78 3.41 14.56
C GLY A 115 16.70 4.41 14.14
N GLU A 116 17.07 5.66 13.94
CA GLU A 116 16.17 6.71 13.44
C GLU A 116 16.25 6.80 11.91
N GLN A 117 15.10 6.84 11.25
CA GLN A 117 14.98 7.17 9.83
C GLN A 117 14.27 8.50 9.67
N ARG A 118 14.88 9.39 8.91
CA ARG A 118 14.28 10.67 8.53
C ARG A 118 13.65 10.57 7.17
N ARG A 119 12.41 11.01 7.07
CA ARG A 119 11.67 11.05 5.81
C ARG A 119 11.11 12.43 5.58
N THR A 120 11.24 12.94 4.37
CA THR A 120 10.60 14.19 3.94
C THR A 120 9.83 13.92 2.66
N LEU A 121 8.49 14.04 2.75
CA LEU A 121 7.56 13.77 1.68
C LEU A 121 6.92 15.08 1.23
N LEU A 122 6.91 15.34 -0.08
CA LEU A 122 6.40 16.61 -0.61
C LEU A 122 5.44 16.37 -1.77
N VAL A 123 4.46 17.27 -1.89
CA VAL A 123 3.58 17.37 -3.05
C VAL A 123 3.27 18.84 -3.32
N SER A 124 3.19 19.20 -4.59
CA SER A 124 2.69 20.50 -5.03
C SER A 124 1.95 20.33 -6.37
N GLY A 125 0.65 20.48 -6.34
CA GLY A 125 -0.21 20.15 -7.47
C GLY A 125 0.02 18.69 -7.91
N THR A 126 0.30 18.48 -9.19
CA THR A 126 0.53 17.14 -9.75
C THR A 126 1.96 16.62 -9.61
N ARG A 127 2.79 17.24 -8.81
CA ARG A 127 4.19 16.86 -8.61
C ARG A 127 4.43 16.38 -7.19
N ALA A 128 4.97 15.17 -7.05
CA ALA A 128 5.39 14.61 -5.76
C ALA A 128 6.85 14.20 -5.80
N TRP A 129 7.53 14.36 -4.67
CA TRP A 129 8.92 13.95 -4.51
C TRP A 129 9.25 13.69 -3.04
N ASN A 130 10.36 13.00 -2.83
CA ASN A 130 10.95 12.85 -1.50
C ASN A 130 12.29 13.58 -1.44
N ILE A 131 12.67 14.00 -0.23
CA ILE A 131 14.05 14.38 0.07
C ILE A 131 14.61 13.30 0.99
N LEU A 132 15.66 12.63 0.52
CA LEU A 132 16.32 11.59 1.29
C LEU A 132 17.25 12.20 2.35
N GLU A 133 17.66 11.38 3.31
CA GLU A 133 18.74 11.74 4.22
C GLU A 133 20.01 12.07 3.40
N GLY A 134 20.61 13.23 3.64
CA GLY A 134 21.68 13.77 2.78
C GLY A 134 21.21 14.75 1.70
N GLY A 135 19.91 15.02 1.58
CA GLY A 135 19.35 16.09 0.75
C GLY A 135 19.05 15.74 -0.71
N ALA A 136 19.27 14.49 -1.12
CA ALA A 136 18.96 14.06 -2.49
C ALA A 136 17.44 14.12 -2.77
N VAL A 137 17.08 14.75 -3.89
CA VAL A 137 15.69 14.89 -4.34
C VAL A 137 15.35 13.71 -5.26
N VAL A 138 14.30 12.97 -4.90
CA VAL A 138 13.80 11.81 -5.66
C VAL A 138 12.38 12.09 -6.14
N PRO A 139 12.15 12.28 -7.45
CA PRO A 139 10.81 12.43 -8.01
C PRO A 139 9.98 11.16 -7.81
N LEU A 140 8.69 11.32 -7.46
CA LEU A 140 7.72 10.24 -7.26
C LEU A 140 6.36 10.60 -7.87
N PRO A 141 6.25 10.71 -9.19
CA PRO A 141 5.02 11.16 -9.84
C PRO A 141 3.79 10.30 -9.48
N ALA A 142 3.96 9.00 -9.29
CA ALA A 142 2.89 8.08 -8.90
C ALA A 142 2.28 8.39 -7.51
N ALA A 143 3.00 9.08 -6.62
CA ALA A 143 2.50 9.44 -5.30
C ALA A 143 1.68 10.74 -5.29
N SER A 144 1.58 11.45 -6.40
CA SER A 144 1.00 12.81 -6.42
C SER A 144 -0.48 12.82 -6.06
N GLU A 145 -1.30 11.96 -6.66
CA GLU A 145 -2.74 11.91 -6.40
C GLU A 145 -3.06 11.52 -4.95
N GLN A 146 -2.41 10.50 -4.44
CA GLN A 146 -2.59 10.11 -3.04
C GLN A 146 -2.25 11.25 -2.09
N ARG A 147 -1.07 11.90 -2.26
CA ARG A 147 -0.66 13.01 -1.39
C ARG A 147 -1.55 14.25 -1.51
N MET A 148 -2.12 14.48 -2.69
CA MET A 148 -3.14 15.52 -2.88
C MET A 148 -4.45 15.19 -2.15
N LEU A 149 -4.90 13.93 -2.20
CA LEU A 149 -6.05 13.47 -1.42
C LEU A 149 -5.78 13.57 0.08
N GLU A 150 -4.59 13.26 0.53
CA GLU A 150 -4.21 13.39 1.95
C GLU A 150 -4.27 14.84 2.46
N ILE A 151 -4.14 15.86 1.61
CA ILE A 151 -4.46 17.24 1.96
C ILE A 151 -5.98 17.38 2.22
N LEU A 152 -6.80 16.83 1.33
CA LEU A 152 -8.27 16.86 1.44
C LEU A 152 -8.82 15.99 2.57
N LEU A 153 -8.06 14.99 3.01
CA LEU A 153 -8.41 14.19 4.18
C LEU A 153 -8.18 14.93 5.50
N THR A 154 -7.51 16.08 5.52
CA THR A 154 -7.46 16.92 6.74
C THR A 154 -8.78 17.67 6.94
N PRO A 155 -9.21 18.01 8.18
CA PRO A 155 -10.49 18.72 8.41
C PRO A 155 -10.59 20.04 7.64
N HIS A 156 -9.51 20.80 7.65
CA HIS A 156 -9.43 22.11 6.97
C HIS A 156 -9.38 21.95 5.44
N GLY A 157 -8.61 20.96 4.96
CA GLY A 157 -8.55 20.61 3.54
C GLY A 157 -9.88 20.13 2.98
N PHE A 158 -10.57 19.26 3.75
CA PHE A 158 -11.91 18.81 3.41
C PHE A 158 -12.89 19.96 3.24
N LEU A 159 -12.97 20.87 4.23
CA LEU A 159 -13.89 22.01 4.17
C LEU A 159 -13.57 22.92 2.99
N LYS A 160 -12.29 23.22 2.73
CA LYS A 160 -11.88 24.02 1.55
C LYS A 160 -12.25 23.34 0.23
N GLY A 161 -12.01 22.04 0.12
CA GLY A 161 -12.38 21.24 -1.06
C GLY A 161 -13.89 21.21 -1.26
N ALA A 162 -14.67 20.97 -0.21
CA ALA A 162 -16.12 20.93 -0.26
C ALA A 162 -16.73 22.30 -0.61
N MET A 163 -16.23 23.39 -0.03
CA MET A 163 -16.70 24.76 -0.30
C MET A 163 -16.47 25.19 -1.76
N SER A 164 -15.45 24.67 -2.42
CA SER A 164 -15.12 24.95 -3.82
C SER A 164 -15.71 23.95 -4.82
N SER A 165 -16.50 22.98 -4.35
CA SER A 165 -17.04 21.88 -5.17
C SER A 165 -18.57 21.88 -5.20
N ASN A 166 -19.12 21.09 -6.13
CA ASN A 166 -20.52 20.68 -6.06
C ASN A 166 -20.65 19.57 -5.02
N VAL A 167 -21.42 19.82 -3.98
CA VAL A 167 -21.58 18.90 -2.85
C VAL A 167 -22.97 18.30 -2.81
N THR A 168 -23.05 17.09 -2.25
CA THR A 168 -24.28 16.47 -1.79
C THR A 168 -24.20 16.31 -0.26
N ALA A 169 -25.37 16.28 0.41
CA ALA A 169 -25.45 16.11 1.85
C ALA A 169 -26.49 15.06 2.23
N VAL A 170 -26.17 14.25 3.23
CA VAL A 170 -27.09 13.31 3.85
C VAL A 170 -26.99 13.46 5.37
N THR A 171 -28.10 13.76 6.02
CA THR A 171 -28.16 13.83 7.48
C THR A 171 -28.70 12.51 8.04
N ARG A 172 -28.05 11.97 9.04
CA ARG A 172 -28.42 10.71 9.68
C ARG A 172 -28.09 10.72 11.17
N ASN A 173 -28.67 9.79 11.92
CA ASN A 173 -28.28 9.55 13.31
C ASN A 173 -27.19 8.47 13.34
N GLU A 174 -26.10 8.75 14.05
CA GLU A 174 -25.05 7.82 14.38
C GLU A 174 -24.91 7.69 15.90
N TYR A 175 -24.02 6.80 16.37
CA TYR A 175 -23.86 6.52 17.80
C TYR A 175 -23.56 7.77 18.64
N GLY A 176 -22.87 8.75 18.09
CA GLY A 176 -22.52 10.02 18.75
C GLY A 176 -23.58 11.13 18.65
N GLY A 177 -24.70 10.92 17.97
CA GLY A 177 -25.73 11.91 17.72
C GLY A 177 -26.09 12.08 16.25
N ARG A 178 -26.66 13.24 15.92
CA ARG A 178 -27.01 13.56 14.54
C ARG A 178 -25.78 14.10 13.80
N VAL A 179 -25.51 13.57 12.61
CA VAL A 179 -24.39 14.02 11.77
C VAL A 179 -24.86 14.35 10.36
N THR A 180 -24.09 15.18 9.66
CA THR A 180 -24.29 15.45 8.24
C THR A 180 -23.06 14.99 7.48
N VAL A 181 -23.24 14.05 6.55
CA VAL A 181 -22.20 13.60 5.64
C VAL A 181 -22.25 14.46 4.38
N ILE A 182 -21.20 15.19 4.11
CA ILE A 182 -21.00 15.99 2.91
C ILE A 182 -20.08 15.20 1.97
N SER A 183 -20.50 15.09 0.70
CA SER A 183 -19.74 14.35 -0.32
C SER A 183 -19.47 15.23 -1.54
N PHE A 184 -18.26 15.11 -2.10
CA PHE A 184 -17.88 15.73 -3.37
C PHE A 184 -16.88 14.86 -4.14
N MET A 185 -16.66 15.20 -5.42
CA MET A 185 -15.66 14.54 -6.25
C MET A 185 -14.38 15.36 -6.29
N ALA A 186 -13.27 14.75 -5.84
CA ALA A 186 -11.94 15.32 -5.86
C ALA A 186 -11.14 14.79 -7.05
N LEU A 187 -10.24 15.62 -7.60
CA LEU A 187 -9.34 15.28 -8.72
C LEU A 187 -10.07 14.61 -9.91
N GLY A 188 -11.35 14.89 -10.07
CA GLY A 188 -12.20 14.37 -11.16
C GLY A 188 -12.67 12.91 -11.02
N ARG A 189 -12.12 12.12 -10.07
CA ARG A 189 -12.46 10.69 -9.95
C ARG A 189 -12.63 10.16 -8.53
N PHE A 190 -12.14 10.84 -7.51
CA PHE A 190 -12.17 10.34 -6.12
C PHE A 190 -13.35 10.94 -5.37
N ARG A 191 -14.21 10.09 -4.85
CA ARG A 191 -15.26 10.50 -3.93
C ARG A 191 -14.67 10.76 -2.55
N VAL A 192 -14.90 11.96 -2.01
CA VAL A 192 -14.53 12.33 -0.64
C VAL A 192 -15.80 12.56 0.16
N ASN A 193 -15.90 11.91 1.30
CA ASN A 193 -17.02 12.06 2.25
C ASN A 193 -16.46 12.62 3.56
N GLY A 194 -17.05 13.68 4.07
CA GLY A 194 -16.72 14.21 5.40
C GLY A 194 -17.94 14.21 6.30
N THR A 195 -17.81 13.69 7.49
CA THR A 195 -18.86 13.65 8.51
C THR A 195 -18.70 14.84 9.44
N ILE A 196 -19.72 15.69 9.50
CA ILE A 196 -19.80 16.89 10.34
C ILE A 196 -20.81 16.66 11.46
N THR A 197 -20.38 16.87 12.71
CA THR A 197 -21.23 16.72 13.92
C THR A 197 -22.18 17.92 14.11
N GLU A 198 -23.12 17.81 15.05
CA GLU A 198 -23.99 18.93 15.47
C GLU A 198 -23.23 20.12 16.07
N GLN A 199 -21.99 19.88 16.54
CA GLN A 199 -21.08 20.94 17.02
C GLN A 199 -20.27 21.58 15.90
N ASN A 200 -20.59 21.29 14.64
CA ASN A 200 -19.88 21.75 13.45
C ASN A 200 -18.40 21.32 13.38
N LEU A 201 -18.07 20.19 14.00
CA LEU A 201 -16.73 19.59 13.94
C LEU A 201 -16.68 18.53 12.85
N VAL A 202 -15.57 18.43 12.14
CA VAL A 202 -15.33 17.32 11.20
C VAL A 202 -14.86 16.13 12.02
N GLU A 203 -15.72 15.10 12.12
CA GLU A 203 -15.42 13.88 12.89
C GLU A 203 -14.50 12.93 12.12
N ARG A 204 -14.75 12.78 10.81
CA ARG A 204 -13.95 11.93 9.93
C ARG A 204 -14.05 12.36 8.48
N VAL A 205 -13.04 12.01 7.71
CA VAL A 205 -13.02 12.18 6.26
C VAL A 205 -12.60 10.85 5.62
N GLN A 206 -13.32 10.45 4.56
CA GLN A 206 -13.20 9.15 3.91
C GLN A 206 -13.02 9.31 2.41
N THR A 207 -12.23 8.44 1.81
CA THR A 207 -12.07 8.29 0.36
C THR A 207 -11.69 6.84 0.04
N TRP A 208 -11.56 6.54 -1.25
CA TRP A 208 -11.05 5.27 -1.75
C TRP A 208 -9.88 5.53 -2.67
N LEU A 209 -8.86 4.68 -2.58
CA LEU A 209 -7.65 4.73 -3.41
C LEU A 209 -7.51 3.42 -4.18
N PRO A 210 -7.07 3.47 -5.44
CA PRO A 210 -6.75 2.24 -6.15
C PRO A 210 -5.58 1.54 -5.48
N ASN A 211 -5.71 0.24 -5.27
CA ASN A 211 -4.67 -0.61 -4.71
C ASN A 211 -4.63 -1.95 -5.45
N PRO A 212 -3.45 -2.42 -5.87
CA PRO A 212 -3.34 -3.63 -6.68
C PRO A 212 -3.67 -4.93 -5.94
N VAL A 213 -3.84 -4.88 -4.62
CA VAL A 213 -4.17 -6.05 -3.78
C VAL A 213 -5.62 -6.04 -3.34
N VAL A 214 -6.08 -4.89 -2.86
CA VAL A 214 -7.40 -4.78 -2.20
C VAL A 214 -8.44 -4.03 -3.03
N GLY A 215 -8.12 -3.64 -4.25
CA GLY A 215 -9.05 -2.92 -5.14
C GLY A 215 -9.22 -1.46 -4.77
N ASP A 216 -10.46 -0.98 -4.71
CA ASP A 216 -10.75 0.36 -4.22
C ASP A 216 -10.56 0.38 -2.69
N MET A 217 -9.31 0.55 -2.27
CA MET A 217 -8.91 0.53 -0.87
C MET A 217 -9.58 1.66 -0.10
N TYR A 218 -10.33 1.30 0.93
CA TYR A 218 -10.90 2.27 1.87
C TYR A 218 -9.81 3.04 2.60
N TYR A 219 -9.98 4.34 2.73
CA TYR A 219 -9.07 5.23 3.43
C TYR A 219 -9.85 6.25 4.24
N GLU A 220 -9.73 6.19 5.56
CA GLU A 220 -10.40 7.06 6.50
C GLU A 220 -9.40 7.76 7.42
N THR A 221 -9.69 9.00 7.79
CA THR A 221 -9.04 9.69 8.91
C THR A 221 -10.11 10.13 9.91
N VAL A 222 -9.98 9.72 11.17
CA VAL A 222 -10.86 10.05 12.30
C VAL A 222 -10.19 11.07 13.18
N TYR A 223 -10.92 12.12 13.54
CA TYR A 223 -10.46 13.28 14.30
C TYR A 223 -11.14 13.36 15.65
N THR A 224 -10.35 13.54 16.72
CA THR A 224 -10.84 13.59 18.09
C THR A 224 -10.12 14.68 18.89
N ASP A 225 -10.56 14.91 20.13
CA ASP A 225 -9.93 15.81 21.08
C ASP A 225 -9.76 17.24 20.52
N TYR A 226 -10.85 17.82 20.02
CA TYR A 226 -10.84 19.18 19.50
C TYR A 226 -10.60 20.20 20.62
N GLN A 227 -9.66 21.12 20.39
CA GLN A 227 -9.32 22.20 21.31
C GLN A 227 -9.31 23.55 20.59
N ASP A 228 -9.61 24.61 21.35
CA ASP A 228 -9.53 25.98 20.85
C ASP A 228 -8.06 26.43 20.75
N ILE A 229 -7.64 26.75 19.55
CA ILE A 229 -6.31 27.30 19.25
C ILE A 229 -6.50 28.71 18.68
N GLY A 230 -6.60 29.67 19.57
CA GLY A 230 -6.74 31.08 19.17
C GLY A 230 -8.05 31.41 18.44
N GLY A 231 -9.16 30.79 18.83
CA GLY A 231 -10.49 30.96 18.26
C GLY A 231 -10.80 30.01 17.10
N MET A 232 -9.95 29.01 16.86
CA MET A 232 -10.11 27.98 15.87
C MET A 232 -10.16 26.60 16.55
N GLN A 233 -11.15 25.78 16.23
CA GLN A 233 -11.17 24.39 16.70
C GLN A 233 -10.20 23.54 15.88
N PHE A 234 -9.24 22.88 16.55
CA PHE A 234 -8.27 21.98 15.93
C PHE A 234 -8.25 20.62 16.64
N PRO A 235 -8.27 19.49 15.91
CA PRO A 235 -8.19 18.17 16.53
C PRO A 235 -6.77 17.92 17.04
N MET A 236 -6.64 17.55 18.32
CA MET A 236 -5.34 17.30 18.95
C MET A 236 -4.90 15.83 18.84
N ARG A 237 -5.78 14.99 18.30
CA ARG A 237 -5.51 13.57 18.04
C ARG A 237 -6.27 13.10 16.81
N TRP A 238 -5.63 12.26 16.01
CA TRP A 238 -6.31 11.53 14.94
C TRP A 238 -5.61 10.21 14.59
N HIS A 239 -6.33 9.34 13.91
CA HIS A 239 -5.79 8.10 13.37
C HIS A 239 -6.39 7.81 12.01
N GLN A 240 -5.68 6.98 11.24
CA GLN A 240 -6.08 6.57 9.89
C GLN A 240 -6.29 5.07 9.82
N HIS A 241 -7.28 4.69 9.02
CA HIS A 241 -7.55 3.31 8.66
C HIS A 241 -7.41 3.13 7.15
N LYS A 242 -6.87 1.98 6.76
CA LYS A 242 -6.84 1.51 5.36
C LYS A 242 -7.18 0.04 5.35
N ASP A 243 -7.98 -0.42 4.40
CA ASP A 243 -8.32 -1.85 4.27
C ASP A 243 -9.16 -2.12 3.02
N PHE A 244 -9.60 -3.38 2.89
CA PHE A 244 -10.64 -3.76 1.96
C PHE A 244 -11.92 -2.92 2.19
N ASP A 245 -12.57 -2.53 1.10
CA ASP A 245 -13.95 -2.05 1.17
C ASP A 245 -14.90 -3.27 1.06
N ASP A 246 -15.33 -3.81 2.18
CA ASP A 246 -16.29 -4.92 2.22
C ASP A 246 -17.75 -4.46 2.08
N GLY A 247 -17.97 -3.14 1.92
CA GLY A 247 -19.30 -2.52 1.85
C GLY A 247 -20.08 -2.55 3.17
N ALA A 248 -19.49 -3.11 4.23
CA ALA A 248 -20.12 -3.25 5.55
C ALA A 248 -19.62 -2.19 6.55
N HIS A 249 -19.01 -1.12 6.07
CA HIS A 249 -18.56 -0.01 6.91
C HIS A 249 -19.75 0.66 7.59
N GLU A 250 -20.21 0.03 8.67
CA GLU A 250 -21.10 0.69 9.61
C GLU A 250 -20.42 1.96 10.12
N PRO A 251 -21.13 3.08 10.18
CA PRO A 251 -20.54 4.38 10.53
C PRO A 251 -19.82 4.43 11.88
N ASN A 252 -19.97 3.41 12.70
CA ASN A 252 -19.53 3.37 14.09
C ASN A 252 -18.53 2.24 14.41
N VAL A 253 -18.17 1.44 13.42
CA VAL A 253 -17.12 0.43 13.57
C VAL A 253 -15.93 0.93 12.75
N SER A 254 -14.81 1.12 13.39
CA SER A 254 -13.54 1.39 12.71
C SER A 254 -13.26 0.21 11.79
N ALA A 255 -13.74 0.30 10.57
CA ALA A 255 -13.40 -0.66 9.56
C ALA A 255 -11.99 -0.37 9.09
N GLY A 256 -11.23 -1.43 8.86
CA GLY A 256 -9.88 -1.32 8.37
C GLY A 256 -8.79 -1.32 9.44
N GLN A 257 -7.61 -1.67 8.98
CA GLN A 257 -6.43 -1.72 9.85
C GLN A 257 -5.87 -0.31 10.08
N HIS A 258 -5.41 -0.06 11.28
CA HIS A 258 -4.77 1.19 11.65
C HIS A 258 -3.46 1.37 10.90
N SER A 259 -3.36 2.43 10.08
CA SER A 259 -2.17 2.73 9.27
C SER A 259 -1.33 3.89 9.79
N PHE A 260 -1.90 4.76 10.62
CA PHE A 260 -1.23 5.94 11.15
C PHE A 260 -1.97 6.47 12.38
N GLY A 261 -1.27 7.02 13.34
CA GLY A 261 -1.84 7.72 14.48
C GLY A 261 -0.97 8.90 14.91
N LEU A 262 -1.58 10.06 15.05
CA LEU A 262 -0.96 11.21 15.69
C LEU A 262 -1.60 11.38 17.07
N GLU A 263 -0.87 10.96 18.10
CA GLU A 263 -1.37 10.79 19.46
C GLU A 263 -1.25 12.07 20.27
N THR A 264 -0.26 12.89 19.96
CA THR A 264 0.01 14.14 20.69
C THR A 264 0.41 15.21 19.71
N ILE A 265 -0.39 16.27 19.62
CA ILE A 265 -0.04 17.49 18.90
C ILE A 265 0.60 18.46 19.90
N THR A 266 1.77 18.98 19.52
CA THR A 266 2.57 19.88 20.39
C THR A 266 2.57 21.33 19.91
N ASP A 267 2.32 21.57 18.63
CA ASP A 267 2.32 22.91 18.05
C ASP A 267 1.36 22.99 16.86
N VAL A 268 0.63 24.08 16.73
CA VAL A 268 -0.26 24.38 15.60
C VAL A 268 -0.09 25.85 15.22
N ARG A 269 0.18 26.09 13.95
CA ARG A 269 0.36 27.45 13.40
C ARG A 269 -0.46 27.61 12.13
N VAL A 270 -1.12 28.74 11.99
CA VAL A 270 -1.88 29.10 10.79
C VAL A 270 -1.20 30.23 10.03
N ASN A 271 -1.44 30.32 8.74
CA ASN A 271 -0.92 31.35 7.85
C ASN A 271 0.62 31.45 7.91
N VAL A 272 1.27 30.29 7.83
CA VAL A 272 2.73 30.17 7.93
C VAL A 272 3.39 30.78 6.70
N SER A 273 4.32 31.72 6.91
CA SER A 273 5.07 32.31 5.80
C SER A 273 6.00 31.27 5.15
N GLY A 274 6.04 31.24 3.80
CA GLY A 274 6.87 30.28 3.07
C GLY A 274 6.31 28.85 3.07
N ALA A 275 5.03 28.66 3.37
CA ALA A 275 4.37 27.35 3.29
C ALA A 275 4.29 26.80 1.86
N ALA A 276 4.19 27.67 0.86
CA ALA A 276 4.17 27.28 -0.55
C ALA A 276 5.51 26.66 -0.97
N LEU A 277 5.44 25.56 -1.70
CA LEU A 277 6.62 24.82 -2.14
C LEU A 277 7.06 25.25 -3.54
N THR A 278 8.37 25.39 -3.72
CA THR A 278 8.97 25.48 -5.06
C THR A 278 9.30 24.06 -5.55
N VAL A 279 8.73 23.68 -6.69
CA VAL A 279 9.01 22.37 -7.32
C VAL A 279 10.39 22.42 -7.97
N PRO A 280 11.34 21.53 -7.59
CA PRO A 280 12.66 21.47 -8.23
C PRO A 280 12.56 21.12 -9.72
N ASP A 281 13.49 21.63 -10.55
CA ASP A 281 13.54 21.35 -11.99
C ASP A 281 13.63 19.83 -12.28
N SER A 282 14.37 19.09 -11.46
CA SER A 282 14.49 17.63 -11.56
C SER A 282 13.15 16.90 -11.34
N VAL A 283 12.24 17.49 -10.57
CA VAL A 283 10.90 16.97 -10.32
C VAL A 283 9.91 17.44 -11.39
N GLN A 284 10.01 18.72 -11.77
CA GLN A 284 9.13 19.33 -12.78
C GLN A 284 9.16 18.56 -14.10
N ASN A 285 10.33 18.11 -14.52
CA ASN A 285 10.58 17.46 -15.79
C ASN A 285 10.83 15.95 -15.66
N ALA A 286 10.58 15.35 -14.48
CA ALA A 286 10.79 13.92 -14.27
C ALA A 286 9.85 13.10 -15.18
N PRO A 287 10.38 12.19 -15.99
CA PRO A 287 9.55 11.27 -16.75
C PRO A 287 8.90 10.26 -15.81
N VAL A 288 7.70 9.79 -16.17
CA VAL A 288 7.17 8.55 -15.60
C VAL A 288 7.84 7.40 -16.36
N PRO A 289 8.75 6.64 -15.74
CA PRO A 289 9.42 5.56 -16.45
C PRO A 289 8.40 4.48 -16.81
N PRO A 290 8.39 3.98 -18.06
CA PRO A 290 7.54 2.85 -18.41
C PRO A 290 7.99 1.62 -17.64
N VAL A 291 7.04 0.75 -17.30
CA VAL A 291 7.36 -0.56 -16.76
C VAL A 291 8.13 -1.36 -17.82
N ARG A 292 9.32 -1.80 -17.48
CA ARG A 292 10.19 -2.62 -18.34
C ARG A 292 10.73 -3.76 -17.52
N VAL A 293 10.94 -4.88 -18.21
CA VAL A 293 11.63 -6.04 -17.65
C VAL A 293 12.85 -6.37 -18.49
N GLU A 294 13.87 -6.87 -17.82
CA GLU A 294 15.10 -7.36 -18.43
C GLU A 294 15.29 -8.81 -18.03
N THR A 295 15.76 -9.65 -18.94
CA THR A 295 15.92 -11.07 -18.70
C THR A 295 17.38 -11.44 -18.57
N GLU A 296 17.68 -12.31 -17.60
CA GLU A 296 18.96 -12.98 -17.42
C GLU A 296 18.72 -14.48 -17.35
N GLN A 297 19.41 -15.26 -18.17
CA GLN A 297 19.30 -16.72 -18.11
C GLN A 297 20.10 -17.26 -16.94
N LEU A 298 19.40 -17.88 -15.97
CA LEU A 298 20.00 -18.50 -14.79
C LEU A 298 20.50 -19.91 -15.07
N ALA A 299 19.73 -20.65 -15.87
CA ALA A 299 20.03 -22.00 -16.33
C ALA A 299 19.24 -22.27 -17.62
N ASP A 300 19.50 -23.42 -18.27
CA ASP A 300 18.71 -23.86 -19.41
C ASP A 300 17.22 -23.97 -19.02
N GLY A 301 16.35 -23.20 -19.68
CA GLY A 301 14.91 -23.11 -19.36
C GLY A 301 14.56 -22.40 -18.06
N VAL A 302 15.46 -21.59 -17.48
CA VAL A 302 15.18 -20.75 -16.30
C VAL A 302 15.73 -19.35 -16.47
N TRP A 303 14.89 -18.35 -16.27
CA TRP A 303 15.25 -16.93 -16.43
C TRP A 303 14.83 -16.10 -15.24
N LEU A 304 15.72 -15.21 -14.82
CA LEU A 304 15.38 -14.07 -13.99
C LEU A 304 14.75 -13.00 -14.89
N VAL A 305 13.59 -12.49 -14.50
CA VAL A 305 12.92 -11.38 -15.17
C VAL A 305 12.92 -10.20 -14.21
N ALA A 306 13.95 -9.38 -14.34
CA ALA A 306 14.21 -8.24 -13.47
C ALA A 306 13.42 -7.01 -13.93
N GLY A 307 13.03 -6.15 -12.99
CA GLY A 307 12.40 -4.86 -13.29
C GLY A 307 11.90 -4.14 -12.06
N GLY A 308 12.31 -2.88 -11.90
CA GLY A 308 11.99 -2.11 -10.71
C GLY A 308 12.71 -2.63 -9.46
N SER A 309 11.98 -2.77 -8.37
CA SER A 309 12.51 -3.22 -7.06
C SER A 309 12.42 -4.73 -6.85
N HIS A 310 11.67 -5.45 -7.70
CA HIS A 310 11.39 -6.87 -7.56
C HIS A 310 11.66 -7.62 -8.85
N ASN A 311 12.14 -8.85 -8.71
CA ASN A 311 12.31 -9.80 -9.78
C ASN A 311 11.15 -10.81 -9.80
N SER A 312 11.00 -11.48 -10.94
CA SER A 312 10.24 -12.73 -11.06
C SER A 312 11.15 -13.79 -11.69
N VAL A 313 10.87 -15.07 -11.48
CA VAL A 313 11.62 -16.15 -12.13
C VAL A 313 10.67 -16.93 -13.03
N VAL A 314 11.04 -17.07 -14.28
CA VAL A 314 10.31 -17.87 -15.29
C VAL A 314 10.98 -19.22 -15.43
N VAL A 315 10.21 -20.29 -15.31
CA VAL A 315 10.68 -21.68 -15.35
C VAL A 315 9.92 -22.44 -16.42
N GLU A 316 10.65 -22.96 -17.40
CA GLU A 316 10.11 -23.82 -18.46
C GLU A 316 10.06 -25.28 -18.03
N PHE A 317 8.94 -25.93 -18.28
CA PHE A 317 8.70 -27.37 -18.23
C PHE A 317 8.30 -27.91 -19.60
N SER A 318 8.15 -29.23 -19.75
CA SER A 318 7.82 -29.83 -21.05
C SER A 318 6.57 -29.24 -21.70
N ASP A 319 5.49 -29.03 -20.94
CA ASP A 319 4.19 -28.63 -21.46
C ASP A 319 3.68 -27.29 -20.90
N TYR A 320 4.39 -26.66 -19.95
CA TYR A 320 3.93 -25.46 -19.29
C TYR A 320 5.08 -24.57 -18.77
N ILE A 321 4.70 -23.38 -18.34
CA ILE A 321 5.57 -22.42 -17.64
C ILE A 321 5.09 -22.29 -16.19
N THR A 322 6.04 -22.13 -15.26
CA THR A 322 5.79 -21.63 -13.91
C THR A 322 6.46 -20.27 -13.76
N VAL A 323 5.76 -19.33 -13.17
CA VAL A 323 6.34 -18.05 -12.73
C VAL A 323 6.45 -18.05 -11.21
N ILE A 324 7.57 -17.58 -10.67
CA ILE A 324 7.77 -17.38 -9.24
C ILE A 324 7.78 -15.87 -9.00
N GLU A 325 6.91 -15.38 -8.12
CA GLU A 325 6.62 -14.00 -7.75
C GLU A 325 5.78 -13.19 -8.75
N ALA A 326 4.72 -12.60 -8.19
CA ALA A 326 3.77 -11.71 -8.86
C ALA A 326 3.79 -10.30 -8.23
N PRO A 327 4.92 -9.60 -8.26
CA PRO A 327 5.10 -8.38 -7.47
C PRO A 327 4.39 -7.17 -8.06
N LEU A 328 4.22 -6.16 -7.20
CA LEU A 328 3.82 -4.79 -7.49
C LEU A 328 2.39 -4.63 -8.01
N ASN A 329 2.11 -4.91 -9.28
CA ASN A 329 0.81 -4.64 -9.91
C ASN A 329 0.60 -5.42 -11.22
N GLU A 330 -0.58 -5.22 -11.83
CA GLU A 330 -0.94 -5.82 -13.12
C GLU A 330 0.03 -5.46 -14.24
N GLU A 331 0.39 -4.17 -14.40
CA GLU A 331 1.27 -3.71 -15.48
C GLU A 331 2.63 -4.43 -15.46
N ARG A 332 3.19 -4.60 -14.24
CA ARG A 332 4.45 -5.36 -14.06
C ARG A 332 4.28 -6.84 -14.40
N SER A 333 3.16 -7.45 -14.01
CA SER A 333 2.87 -8.85 -14.32
C SER A 333 2.66 -9.09 -15.80
N LEU A 334 1.96 -8.19 -16.49
CA LEU A 334 1.77 -8.26 -17.95
C LEU A 334 3.11 -8.18 -18.68
N ALA A 335 4.04 -7.33 -18.23
CA ALA A 335 5.38 -7.26 -18.82
C ALA A 335 6.17 -8.58 -18.62
N VAL A 336 6.02 -9.24 -17.46
CA VAL A 336 6.63 -10.56 -17.21
C VAL A 336 5.99 -11.64 -18.10
N ILE A 337 4.67 -11.66 -18.19
CA ILE A 337 3.93 -12.63 -19.02
C ILE A 337 4.31 -12.48 -20.50
N GLU A 338 4.37 -11.25 -21.00
CA GLU A 338 4.79 -10.97 -22.38
C GLU A 338 6.20 -11.50 -22.65
N GLU A 339 7.12 -11.28 -21.71
CA GLU A 339 8.50 -11.75 -21.86
C GLU A 339 8.59 -13.28 -21.74
N ALA A 340 7.86 -13.88 -20.79
CA ALA A 340 7.79 -15.34 -20.68
C ALA A 340 7.28 -16.01 -21.96
N MET A 341 6.28 -15.42 -22.63
CA MET A 341 5.76 -15.93 -23.91
C MET A 341 6.74 -15.74 -25.07
N LYS A 342 7.65 -14.75 -25.02
CA LYS A 342 8.75 -14.61 -26.00
C LYS A 342 9.83 -15.66 -25.77
N LEU A 343 10.19 -15.91 -24.52
CA LEU A 343 11.19 -16.89 -24.13
C LEU A 343 10.73 -18.33 -24.39
N VAL A 344 9.48 -18.63 -24.09
CA VAL A 344 8.89 -19.97 -24.17
C VAL A 344 7.54 -19.91 -24.91
N PRO A 345 7.57 -19.82 -26.25
CA PRO A 345 6.34 -19.70 -27.03
C PRO A 345 5.49 -20.98 -26.97
N ASN A 346 4.16 -20.81 -27.04
CA ASN A 346 3.17 -21.88 -27.12
C ASN A 346 3.00 -22.79 -25.89
N LYS A 347 3.53 -22.39 -24.72
CA LYS A 347 3.27 -23.07 -23.46
C LYS A 347 2.48 -22.14 -22.51
N PRO A 348 1.40 -22.65 -21.87
CA PRO A 348 0.63 -21.85 -20.92
C PRO A 348 1.40 -21.62 -19.62
N ILE A 349 1.14 -20.51 -18.94
CA ILE A 349 1.55 -20.32 -17.54
C ILE A 349 0.58 -21.13 -16.69
N ARG A 350 1.02 -22.26 -16.17
CA ARG A 350 0.20 -23.17 -15.38
C ARG A 350 0.22 -22.82 -13.90
N PHE A 351 1.35 -22.37 -13.37
CA PHE A 351 1.51 -22.06 -11.96
C PHE A 351 2.10 -20.67 -11.76
N ILE A 352 1.58 -19.98 -10.77
CA ILE A 352 2.21 -18.83 -10.15
C ILE A 352 2.57 -19.17 -8.70
N VAL A 353 3.85 -19.28 -8.41
CA VAL A 353 4.35 -19.46 -7.04
C VAL A 353 4.51 -18.09 -6.41
N ASN A 354 3.81 -17.85 -5.31
CA ASN A 354 3.98 -16.62 -4.55
C ASN A 354 4.56 -16.96 -3.16
N THR A 355 5.71 -16.38 -2.85
CA THR A 355 6.50 -16.75 -1.67
C THR A 355 5.81 -16.37 -0.37
N HIS A 356 5.15 -15.22 -0.32
CA HIS A 356 4.43 -14.74 0.86
C HIS A 356 3.40 -13.64 0.53
N HIS A 357 2.59 -13.27 1.54
CA HIS A 357 1.39 -12.44 1.35
C HIS A 357 1.61 -10.93 1.43
N HIS A 358 2.81 -10.42 1.54
CA HIS A 358 3.03 -8.97 1.55
C HIS A 358 2.60 -8.34 0.23
N TRP A 359 2.05 -7.13 0.30
CA TRP A 359 1.37 -6.51 -0.84
C TRP A 359 2.28 -6.24 -2.03
N ASP A 360 3.53 -5.93 -1.78
CA ASP A 360 4.54 -5.71 -2.81
C ASP A 360 4.95 -6.98 -3.55
N HIS A 361 4.68 -8.17 -2.99
CA HIS A 361 4.93 -9.47 -3.61
C HIS A 361 3.72 -10.08 -4.31
N LEU A 362 2.50 -9.63 -3.97
CA LEU A 362 1.29 -10.26 -4.50
C LEU A 362 0.40 -9.35 -5.35
N GLY A 363 0.78 -8.08 -5.55
CA GLY A 363 -0.05 -7.11 -6.26
C GLY A 363 -0.39 -7.47 -7.72
N GLY A 364 0.37 -8.38 -8.33
CA GLY A 364 0.08 -8.89 -9.68
C GLY A 364 -0.61 -10.25 -9.72
N LEU A 365 -0.94 -10.87 -8.56
CA LEU A 365 -1.46 -12.23 -8.49
C LEU A 365 -2.73 -12.45 -9.33
N ARG A 366 -3.65 -11.50 -9.27
CA ARG A 366 -4.93 -11.54 -10.02
C ARG A 366 -4.72 -11.63 -11.53
N THR A 367 -3.66 -11.01 -12.05
CA THR A 367 -3.30 -11.06 -13.47
C THR A 367 -2.98 -12.49 -13.90
N TYR A 368 -2.19 -13.24 -13.13
CA TYR A 368 -1.86 -14.62 -13.44
C TYR A 368 -3.06 -15.56 -13.30
N VAL A 369 -3.92 -15.33 -12.31
CA VAL A 369 -5.17 -16.10 -12.18
C VAL A 369 -6.12 -15.84 -13.35
N HIS A 370 -6.17 -14.59 -13.85
CA HIS A 370 -6.91 -14.27 -15.08
C HIS A 370 -6.39 -15.05 -16.30
N GLU A 371 -5.08 -15.23 -16.41
CA GLU A 371 -4.44 -16.03 -17.46
C GLU A 371 -4.58 -17.56 -17.25
N GLY A 372 -5.29 -17.98 -16.19
CA GLY A 372 -5.57 -19.39 -15.91
C GLY A 372 -4.54 -20.11 -15.03
N ALA A 373 -3.60 -19.37 -14.43
CA ALA A 373 -2.58 -19.96 -13.56
C ALA A 373 -3.15 -20.41 -12.20
N THR A 374 -2.70 -21.56 -11.71
CA THR A 374 -2.94 -22.03 -10.35
C THR A 374 -1.94 -21.36 -9.40
N VAL A 375 -2.44 -20.82 -8.30
CA VAL A 375 -1.61 -20.18 -7.25
C VAL A 375 -1.00 -21.25 -6.35
N VAL A 376 0.32 -21.24 -6.23
CA VAL A 376 1.06 -22.10 -5.27
C VAL A 376 1.61 -21.23 -4.17
N THR A 377 1.17 -21.45 -2.93
CA THR A 377 1.56 -20.64 -1.77
C THR A 377 1.51 -21.45 -0.48
N HIS A 378 2.00 -20.89 0.63
CA HIS A 378 1.87 -21.51 1.94
C HIS A 378 0.40 -21.63 2.36
N GLU A 379 0.02 -22.74 3.02
CA GLU A 379 -1.38 -23.01 3.40
C GLU A 379 -2.00 -21.88 4.24
N GLY A 380 -1.22 -21.25 5.11
CA GLY A 380 -1.67 -20.12 5.95
C GLY A 380 -2.02 -18.85 5.17
N ASN A 381 -1.55 -18.70 3.94
CA ASN A 381 -1.85 -17.54 3.10
C ASN A 381 -3.16 -17.68 2.31
N ARG A 382 -3.62 -18.92 2.09
CA ARG A 382 -4.76 -19.23 1.22
C ARG A 382 -6.04 -18.46 1.56
N PRO A 383 -6.49 -18.36 2.82
CA PRO A 383 -7.71 -17.62 3.14
C PRO A 383 -7.65 -16.15 2.69
N TYR A 384 -6.52 -15.50 2.92
CA TYR A 384 -6.31 -14.12 2.51
C TYR A 384 -6.28 -13.97 0.97
N TYR A 385 -5.61 -14.88 0.26
CA TYR A 385 -5.57 -14.84 -1.19
C TYR A 385 -6.95 -15.09 -1.82
N GLN A 386 -7.78 -15.90 -1.19
CA GLN A 386 -9.18 -16.04 -1.58
C GLN A 386 -9.93 -14.72 -1.45
N GLU A 387 -9.65 -13.92 -0.42
CA GLU A 387 -10.23 -12.57 -0.28
C GLU A 387 -9.70 -11.62 -1.35
N VAL A 388 -8.42 -11.63 -1.65
CA VAL A 388 -7.81 -10.83 -2.73
C VAL A 388 -8.43 -11.16 -4.09
N LEU A 389 -8.74 -12.43 -4.35
CA LEU A 389 -9.32 -12.89 -5.62
C LEU A 389 -10.84 -12.67 -5.70
N ARG A 390 -11.56 -12.59 -4.57
CA ARG A 390 -13.00 -12.33 -4.58
C ARG A 390 -13.31 -10.98 -5.22
N ALA A 391 -14.46 -10.94 -5.89
CA ALA A 391 -14.95 -9.70 -6.48
C ALA A 391 -15.05 -8.59 -5.43
N ARG A 392 -14.25 -7.58 -5.59
CA ARG A 392 -14.25 -6.34 -4.79
C ARG A 392 -14.61 -5.19 -5.72
N PRO A 393 -15.07 -4.05 -5.21
CA PRO A 393 -15.16 -2.90 -6.08
C PRO A 393 -13.74 -2.52 -6.57
N TRP A 394 -13.55 -2.59 -7.87
CA TRP A 394 -12.36 -2.17 -8.61
C TRP A 394 -12.78 -1.14 -9.66
N LEU A 395 -13.34 -0.04 -9.19
CA LEU A 395 -13.96 0.98 -10.04
C LEU A 395 -12.99 2.10 -10.40
N LEU A 396 -12.03 2.39 -9.53
CA LEU A 396 -11.06 3.46 -9.74
C LEU A 396 -10.00 3.07 -10.78
N GLU A 397 -9.46 1.87 -10.67
CA GLU A 397 -8.49 1.29 -11.61
C GLU A 397 -8.80 -0.20 -11.80
N PRO A 398 -9.81 -0.53 -12.65
CA PRO A 398 -10.21 -1.92 -12.84
C PRO A 398 -9.12 -2.73 -13.53
N ASP A 399 -8.75 -3.86 -12.93
CA ASP A 399 -7.84 -4.84 -13.51
C ASP A 399 -8.55 -5.76 -14.51
N ARG A 400 -7.79 -6.57 -15.25
CA ARG A 400 -8.34 -7.53 -16.22
C ARG A 400 -9.25 -8.56 -15.56
N PHE A 401 -8.91 -9.02 -14.37
CA PHE A 401 -9.70 -10.00 -13.65
C PHE A 401 -11.09 -9.46 -13.28
N SER A 402 -11.21 -8.18 -12.92
CA SER A 402 -12.51 -7.54 -12.64
C SER A 402 -13.30 -7.20 -13.90
N LEU A 403 -12.61 -6.80 -14.99
CA LEU A 403 -13.26 -6.47 -16.28
C LEU A 403 -13.73 -7.72 -17.03
N TYR A 404 -12.96 -8.81 -16.98
CA TYR A 404 -13.18 -10.03 -17.74
C TYR A 404 -12.94 -11.25 -16.84
N PRO A 405 -13.82 -11.51 -15.84
CA PRO A 405 -13.62 -12.64 -14.94
C PRO A 405 -13.66 -13.96 -15.73
N PRO A 406 -12.83 -14.95 -15.37
CA PRO A 406 -12.85 -16.26 -16.00
C PRO A 406 -14.24 -16.91 -15.95
N GLU A 407 -14.71 -17.53 -17.05
CA GLU A 407 -16.06 -18.13 -17.14
C GLU A 407 -16.29 -19.26 -16.13
N GLU A 408 -15.24 -20.01 -15.80
CA GLU A 408 -15.28 -21.16 -14.86
C GLU A 408 -14.48 -20.85 -13.58
N TRP A 409 -14.68 -19.69 -12.99
CA TRP A 409 -14.00 -19.36 -11.75
C TRP A 409 -14.54 -20.18 -10.58
N SER A 410 -13.80 -21.21 -10.19
CA SER A 410 -14.09 -22.05 -9.03
C SER A 410 -12.95 -21.95 -8.02
N GLU A 411 -13.22 -21.40 -6.84
CA GLU A 411 -12.24 -21.25 -5.76
C GLU A 411 -11.49 -22.55 -5.40
N GLY A 412 -12.05 -23.71 -5.73
CA GLY A 412 -11.47 -25.01 -5.38
C GLY A 412 -10.27 -25.44 -6.24
N TYR A 413 -10.12 -24.90 -7.44
CA TYR A 413 -9.10 -25.34 -8.41
C TYR A 413 -7.94 -24.36 -8.60
N ILE A 414 -7.97 -23.22 -7.92
CA ILE A 414 -7.01 -22.14 -8.11
C ILE A 414 -5.77 -22.28 -7.21
N PHE A 415 -5.83 -23.11 -6.18
CA PHE A 415 -4.77 -23.18 -5.17
C PHE A 415 -4.18 -24.57 -5.02
N GLU A 416 -2.85 -24.62 -5.07
CA GLU A 416 -2.03 -25.65 -4.49
C GLU A 416 -1.36 -25.09 -3.24
N THR A 417 -1.48 -25.78 -2.11
CA THR A 417 -0.95 -25.26 -0.85
C THR A 417 0.24 -26.07 -0.34
N VAL A 418 1.21 -25.33 0.16
CA VAL A 418 2.44 -25.88 0.75
C VAL A 418 2.36 -25.76 2.26
N ARG A 419 2.55 -26.87 2.99
CA ARG A 419 2.67 -26.84 4.44
C ARG A 419 4.13 -26.76 4.89
N GLU A 420 4.92 -27.79 4.58
CA GLU A 420 6.36 -27.86 4.88
C GLU A 420 7.19 -27.95 3.60
N LYS A 421 6.77 -28.81 2.69
CA LYS A 421 7.43 -29.06 1.42
C LYS A 421 6.41 -29.42 0.34
N TYR A 422 6.66 -28.94 -0.86
CA TYR A 422 5.94 -29.35 -2.06
C TYR A 422 6.94 -29.52 -3.21
N ILE A 423 6.79 -30.56 -4.00
CA ILE A 423 7.66 -30.84 -5.15
C ILE A 423 6.78 -30.90 -6.39
N PHE A 424 7.17 -30.16 -7.41
CA PHE A 424 6.55 -30.24 -8.73
C PHE A 424 7.62 -30.22 -9.82
N GLY A 425 7.24 -30.66 -10.98
CA GLY A 425 8.16 -30.73 -12.12
C GLY A 425 7.81 -31.83 -13.09
N ASP A 426 8.75 -32.16 -13.94
CA ASP A 426 8.68 -33.24 -14.94
C ASP A 426 10.06 -33.89 -15.12
N GLU A 427 10.24 -34.62 -16.24
CA GLU A 427 11.52 -35.28 -16.56
C GLU A 427 12.66 -34.28 -16.84
N THR A 428 12.35 -33.02 -17.15
CA THR A 428 13.36 -31.99 -17.43
C THR A 428 13.94 -31.37 -16.17
N ARG A 429 13.07 -31.14 -15.17
CA ARG A 429 13.42 -30.42 -13.96
C ARG A 429 12.44 -30.71 -12.83
N LEU A 430 12.97 -30.68 -11.59
CA LEU A 430 12.22 -30.65 -10.36
C LEU A 430 12.44 -29.31 -9.66
N VAL A 431 11.39 -28.79 -9.04
CA VAL A 431 11.43 -27.63 -8.16
C VAL A 431 10.85 -28.03 -6.80
N GLU A 432 11.56 -27.71 -5.74
CA GLU A 432 11.15 -27.96 -4.38
C GLU A 432 10.79 -26.65 -3.70
N LEU A 433 9.56 -26.51 -3.23
CA LEU A 433 9.15 -25.41 -2.37
C LEU A 433 9.28 -25.83 -0.91
N HIS A 434 9.91 -24.99 -0.11
CA HIS A 434 10.12 -25.27 1.31
C HIS A 434 9.64 -24.09 2.15
N HIS A 435 8.95 -24.42 3.27
CA HIS A 435 8.58 -23.42 4.28
C HIS A 435 9.79 -23.03 5.13
N VAL A 436 9.99 -21.72 5.27
CA VAL A 436 11.04 -21.12 6.08
C VAL A 436 10.57 -21.02 7.53
N GLN A 437 11.26 -21.70 8.45
CA GLN A 437 10.94 -21.72 9.87
C GLN A 437 11.71 -20.67 10.66
N GLY A 438 11.11 -20.16 11.74
CA GLY A 438 11.74 -19.23 12.67
C GLY A 438 11.84 -17.78 12.18
N LEU A 439 11.18 -17.45 11.09
CA LEU A 439 11.17 -16.11 10.52
C LEU A 439 10.23 -15.18 11.31
N ASN A 440 10.66 -13.93 11.51
CA ASN A 440 9.86 -12.88 12.14
C ASN A 440 9.22 -11.91 11.14
N HIS A 441 9.63 -12.01 9.87
CA HIS A 441 9.13 -11.16 8.80
C HIS A 441 7.71 -11.54 8.39
N VAL A 442 7.47 -12.83 8.18
CA VAL A 442 6.18 -13.37 7.77
C VAL A 442 6.08 -14.85 8.16
N ALA A 443 4.88 -15.28 8.55
CA ALA A 443 4.66 -16.65 9.02
C ALA A 443 4.72 -17.70 7.90
N GLY A 444 4.20 -17.37 6.72
CA GLY A 444 4.04 -18.31 5.60
C GLY A 444 5.02 -18.08 4.45
N MET A 445 6.32 -17.95 4.74
CA MET A 445 7.36 -17.74 3.72
C MET A 445 7.76 -19.04 3.04
N LEU A 446 7.81 -19.03 1.71
CA LEU A 446 8.36 -20.12 0.90
C LEU A 446 9.67 -19.70 0.22
N ILE A 447 10.57 -20.67 0.06
CA ILE A 447 11.71 -20.60 -0.85
C ILE A 447 11.55 -21.70 -1.92
N ALA A 448 12.08 -21.44 -3.12
CA ALA A 448 12.06 -22.42 -4.21
C ALA A 448 13.48 -22.89 -4.51
N TYR A 449 13.74 -24.17 -4.30
CA TYR A 449 15.03 -24.81 -4.52
C TYR A 449 15.04 -25.62 -5.82
N PHE A 450 16.10 -25.49 -6.58
CA PHE A 450 16.35 -26.16 -7.85
C PHE A 450 17.51 -27.16 -7.68
N PRO A 451 17.21 -28.44 -7.40
CA PRO A 451 18.25 -29.43 -7.02
C PRO A 451 19.30 -29.70 -8.12
N LYS A 452 18.87 -29.67 -9.39
CA LYS A 452 19.75 -29.91 -10.55
C LYS A 452 20.70 -28.74 -10.77
N GLU A 453 20.18 -27.52 -10.65
CA GLU A 453 20.89 -26.27 -10.91
C GLU A 453 21.58 -25.73 -9.65
N GLN A 454 21.30 -26.30 -8.49
CA GLN A 454 21.88 -25.95 -7.17
C GLN A 454 21.70 -24.47 -6.79
N PHE A 455 20.55 -23.88 -7.13
CA PHE A 455 20.21 -22.54 -6.67
C PHE A 455 18.89 -22.50 -5.89
N VAL A 456 18.75 -21.46 -5.08
CA VAL A 456 17.52 -21.16 -4.33
C VAL A 456 17.00 -19.78 -4.70
N VAL A 457 15.69 -19.70 -5.02
CA VAL A 457 14.96 -18.42 -5.14
C VAL A 457 14.36 -18.10 -3.78
N GLU A 458 14.57 -16.88 -3.32
CA GLU A 458 14.07 -16.40 -2.03
C GLU A 458 13.60 -14.94 -2.13
N ALA A 459 12.71 -14.54 -1.22
CA ALA A 459 12.23 -13.18 -1.09
C ALA A 459 12.49 -12.66 0.33
N ASP A 460 12.94 -11.42 0.46
CA ASP A 460 13.08 -10.66 1.72
C ASP A 460 14.03 -11.23 2.79
N LEU A 461 14.72 -12.33 2.49
CA LEU A 461 15.64 -12.96 3.42
C LEU A 461 17.07 -12.49 3.23
N TYR A 462 17.46 -12.25 1.97
CA TYR A 462 18.78 -11.78 1.60
C TYR A 462 18.71 -10.81 0.41
N THR A 463 19.33 -9.66 0.57
CA THR A 463 19.59 -8.74 -0.54
C THR A 463 21.10 -8.54 -0.64
N PRO A 464 21.73 -8.97 -1.74
CA PRO A 464 23.16 -8.79 -1.92
C PRO A 464 23.53 -7.30 -1.83
N PRO A 465 24.58 -6.96 -1.07
CA PRO A 465 25.04 -5.58 -0.99
C PRO A 465 25.50 -5.09 -2.37
N ALA A 466 25.34 -3.81 -2.65
CA ALA A 466 25.87 -3.21 -3.85
C ALA A 466 27.41 -3.34 -3.88
N PRO A 467 28.04 -3.48 -5.06
CA PRO A 467 29.50 -3.54 -5.16
C PRO A 467 30.17 -2.36 -4.45
N GLY A 468 31.16 -2.65 -3.60
CA GLY A 468 31.87 -1.63 -2.84
C GLY A 468 31.16 -1.15 -1.57
N THR A 469 30.01 -1.71 -1.23
CA THR A 469 29.36 -1.43 0.06
C THR A 469 30.15 -2.09 1.19
N GLN A 470 30.36 -1.36 2.28
CA GLN A 470 31.01 -1.91 3.46
C GLN A 470 30.13 -3.01 4.06
N VAL A 471 30.71 -4.17 4.33
CA VAL A 471 30.04 -5.27 5.03
C VAL A 471 29.67 -4.78 6.44
N PRO A 472 28.42 -4.97 6.88
CA PRO A 472 28.01 -4.62 8.25
C PRO A 472 28.78 -5.42 9.30
N ASP A 473 29.08 -4.79 10.43
CA ASP A 473 29.80 -5.44 11.56
C ASP A 473 29.03 -6.63 12.16
N ALA A 474 27.72 -6.73 11.91
CA ALA A 474 26.87 -7.83 12.35
C ALA A 474 26.00 -8.34 11.20
N PRO A 475 25.82 -9.67 11.09
CA PRO A 475 24.95 -10.28 10.08
C PRO A 475 23.51 -9.77 10.19
N ASN A 476 22.86 -9.61 9.04
CA ASN A 476 21.42 -9.39 9.04
C ASN A 476 20.75 -10.67 9.62
N PRO A 477 19.90 -10.56 10.64
CA PRO A 477 19.26 -11.73 11.24
C PRO A 477 18.40 -12.56 10.26
N ARG A 478 17.84 -11.94 9.23
CA ARG A 478 17.12 -12.66 8.16
C ARG A 478 18.07 -13.55 7.35
N ASN A 479 19.28 -13.06 7.06
CA ASN A 479 20.31 -13.86 6.40
C ASN A 479 20.63 -15.11 7.25
N ARG A 480 20.79 -14.94 8.58
CA ARG A 480 21.03 -16.04 9.50
C ARG A 480 19.91 -17.08 9.47
N ILE A 481 18.65 -16.62 9.43
CA ILE A 481 17.48 -17.50 9.34
C ILE A 481 17.48 -18.25 8.00
N LEU A 482 17.75 -17.58 6.88
CA LEU A 482 17.91 -18.25 5.60
C LEU A 482 18.98 -19.34 5.68
N TYR A 483 20.18 -18.98 6.14
CA TYR A 483 21.29 -19.92 6.28
C TYR A 483 20.94 -21.15 7.13
N GLN A 484 20.32 -20.93 8.29
CA GLN A 484 19.88 -22.02 9.18
C GLN A 484 18.84 -22.92 8.52
N ASN A 485 17.92 -22.36 7.71
CA ASN A 485 16.94 -23.16 6.97
C ASN A 485 17.59 -23.96 5.84
N LEU A 486 18.54 -23.38 5.10
CA LEU A 486 19.30 -24.13 4.08
C LEU A 486 20.03 -25.32 4.70
N GLN A 487 20.64 -25.13 5.87
CA GLN A 487 21.30 -26.22 6.62
C GLN A 487 20.28 -27.25 7.15
N ARG A 488 19.19 -26.82 7.79
CA ARG A 488 18.13 -27.69 8.32
C ARG A 488 17.54 -28.60 7.24
N LEU A 489 17.35 -28.05 6.05
CA LEU A 489 16.78 -28.75 4.90
C LEU A 489 17.83 -29.56 4.13
N ASN A 490 19.11 -29.44 4.50
CA ASN A 490 20.24 -30.06 3.83
C ASN A 490 20.28 -29.79 2.32
N LEU A 491 20.03 -28.52 1.94
CA LEU A 491 20.04 -28.09 0.55
C LEU A 491 21.47 -27.77 0.08
N ASN A 492 21.85 -28.32 -1.06
CA ASN A 492 23.14 -28.03 -1.69
C ASN A 492 23.00 -26.81 -2.62
N VAL A 493 23.24 -25.61 -2.08
CA VAL A 493 23.06 -24.35 -2.78
C VAL A 493 24.41 -23.76 -3.19
N GLU A 494 24.58 -23.47 -4.47
CA GLU A 494 25.73 -22.75 -5.03
C GLU A 494 25.41 -21.28 -5.32
N THR A 495 24.16 -20.98 -5.66
CA THR A 495 23.70 -19.62 -6.01
C THR A 495 22.42 -19.28 -5.27
N ILE A 496 22.34 -18.04 -4.76
CA ILE A 496 21.11 -17.44 -4.24
C ILE A 496 20.56 -16.49 -5.29
N VAL A 497 19.28 -16.62 -5.60
CA VAL A 497 18.53 -15.81 -6.54
C VAL A 497 17.48 -15.01 -5.73
N PRO A 498 17.78 -13.79 -5.31
CA PRO A 498 16.87 -12.99 -4.53
C PRO A 498 15.81 -12.32 -5.41
N ILE A 499 14.62 -12.18 -4.87
CA ILE A 499 13.58 -11.33 -5.50
C ILE A 499 13.98 -9.85 -5.40
N HIS A 500 14.72 -9.47 -4.36
CA HIS A 500 15.28 -8.13 -4.21
C HIS A 500 16.78 -8.11 -4.46
N GLY A 501 17.18 -7.81 -5.69
CA GLY A 501 18.60 -7.64 -6.01
C GLY A 501 19.09 -8.56 -7.14
N ARG A 502 20.36 -8.86 -7.13
CA ARG A 502 21.02 -9.66 -8.18
C ARG A 502 21.35 -11.06 -7.67
N PRO A 503 21.31 -12.09 -8.52
CA PRO A 503 21.85 -13.39 -8.17
C PRO A 503 23.30 -13.29 -7.70
N GLY A 504 23.67 -14.12 -6.74
CA GLY A 504 25.02 -14.14 -6.19
C GLY A 504 25.42 -15.52 -5.67
N PRO A 505 26.74 -15.80 -5.62
CA PRO A 505 27.22 -17.09 -5.15
C PRO A 505 26.98 -17.25 -3.64
N MET A 506 26.70 -18.48 -3.21
CA MET A 506 26.53 -18.84 -1.81
C MET A 506 27.75 -18.45 -0.95
N SER A 507 28.96 -18.48 -1.52
CA SER A 507 30.17 -18.07 -0.81
C SER A 507 30.12 -16.60 -0.36
N ALA A 508 29.64 -15.69 -1.22
CA ALA A 508 29.50 -14.28 -0.86
C ALA A 508 28.42 -14.06 0.22
N PHE A 509 27.37 -14.89 0.23
CA PHE A 509 26.35 -14.85 1.29
C PHE A 509 26.94 -15.32 2.64
N VAL A 510 27.74 -16.40 2.63
CA VAL A 510 28.39 -16.93 3.83
C VAL A 510 29.38 -15.95 4.44
N GLU A 511 30.06 -15.14 3.63
CA GLU A 511 30.95 -14.07 4.11
C GLU A 511 30.23 -12.99 4.93
N LEU A 512 28.90 -12.92 4.85
CA LEU A 512 28.08 -11.98 5.60
C LEU A 512 27.50 -12.58 6.91
N MET A 513 27.84 -13.83 7.21
CA MET A 513 27.41 -14.55 8.43
C MET A 513 28.42 -14.34 9.54
#